data_3c6315c1e15d445b1f4d0aff396981b5
#
_entry.id   3c6315c1e15d445b1f4d0aff396981b5
#
_cell.length_a   1.000
_cell.length_b   1.000
_cell.length_c   1.000
_cell.angle_alpha   90.00
_cell.angle_beta   90.00
_cell.angle_gamma   90.00
#
_symmetry.space_group_name_H-M   'P 1'
#
loop_
_entity.id
_entity.type
_entity.pdbx_description
1 polymer ?
#
loop_
_entity_poly.entity_id
_entity_poly.type
_entity_poly.pdbx_seq_one_letter_code
_entity_poly.pdbx_strand_id
1 'polypeptide(L)'
;MIVGPTAAERPPGTARRRHPALLLPYGWPLYALLYGYPLWWALGLAEFIWPVFGFVMLISLTMRRHSLKVPRGFGVYALFLLWVVASGVNVSGADKIVGFAYRLALYGSAPIFGLYVFNAPRSILSDRAVVKAMVAFWLVVVGGGFLGLALPHLQITTLAARVIPRHFQTNSFVYNLVHPKTAQVQSFLGFPVPRPSAPFVFTNDWGGNFALVVPFLLAAWTEGHRIGRNTVVRLLVPLSLIPVIFSLNRTLWASLALIAVYGGIRLGARRQVMTVIRGAVVAAALGGMLFFVGPIHQLITERVAHPHSNQGRSVLYSQSISLAAQKPLFGWGGPQQSTVTDAKSSTYKHPDAGTQGQFWTILVSNGMPATALFFGYLLFATWQTRRSRSSLGLWCHVVVLVAIFQSPFYGLLASQLHLVFVAIALAYRDAIPDGPAPVRAELARAGGPAPGPLVGVG
;
A
#
# COMPACT_ATOMS: atom_id res chain seq x y z
N MET A 1 -31.18 74.01 10.78
CA MET A 1 -31.81 72.76 10.25
C MET A 1 -30.78 71.97 9.56
N ILE A 2 -30.17 70.97 10.26
CA ILE A 2 -29.13 70.16 9.75
C ILE A 2 -29.76 68.77 9.44
N VAL A 3 -29.82 68.42 8.15
CA VAL A 3 -30.36 67.17 7.68
C VAL A 3 -29.21 66.12 7.81
N GLY A 4 -29.43 65.10 8.64
CA GLY A 4 -28.50 64.00 8.80
C GLY A 4 -28.57 63.01 7.63
N PRO A 5 -27.47 62.26 7.36
CA PRO A 5 -27.42 61.35 6.23
C PRO A 5 -28.30 60.10 6.44
N THR A 6 -29.09 59.79 5.42
CA THR A 6 -29.94 58.60 5.30
C THR A 6 -29.09 57.31 5.37
N ALA A 7 -29.57 56.38 6.18
CA ALA A 7 -29.00 55.03 6.31
C ALA A 7 -29.04 54.30 4.98
N ALA A 8 -27.86 53.92 4.48
CA ALA A 8 -27.72 53.08 3.32
C ALA A 8 -28.21 51.64 3.66
N GLU A 9 -29.20 51.16 2.95
CA GLU A 9 -29.69 49.79 3.00
C GLU A 9 -28.54 48.81 2.66
N ARG A 10 -28.25 47.92 3.59
CA ARG A 10 -27.33 46.78 3.34
C ARG A 10 -28.00 45.85 2.34
N PRO A 11 -27.29 45.43 1.26
CA PRO A 11 -27.82 44.45 0.35
C PRO A 11 -28.10 43.12 1.08
N PRO A 12 -29.20 42.42 0.71
CA PRO A 12 -29.58 41.17 1.35
C PRO A 12 -28.44 40.16 1.22
N GLY A 13 -27.98 39.66 2.37
CA GLY A 13 -26.92 38.69 2.46
C GLY A 13 -27.22 37.48 1.57
N THR A 14 -26.34 37.21 0.60
CA THR A 14 -26.36 36.00 -0.19
C THR A 14 -26.36 34.81 0.77
N ALA A 15 -27.55 34.18 0.89
CA ALA A 15 -27.67 32.94 1.65
C ALA A 15 -26.65 31.95 1.14
N ARG A 16 -25.57 31.76 1.88
CA ARG A 16 -24.59 30.68 1.69
C ARG A 16 -25.41 29.42 1.65
N ARG A 17 -25.63 28.84 0.47
CA ARG A 17 -26.20 27.51 0.32
C ARG A 17 -25.31 26.58 1.16
N ARG A 18 -25.79 26.29 2.37
CA ARG A 18 -25.26 25.22 3.21
C ARG A 18 -25.55 23.95 2.41
N HIS A 19 -24.53 23.47 1.68
CA HIS A 19 -24.58 22.08 1.23
C HIS A 19 -24.88 21.21 2.46
N PRO A 20 -25.81 20.26 2.36
CA PRO A 20 -26.09 19.36 3.46
C PRO A 20 -24.74 18.82 3.93
N ALA A 21 -24.39 19.11 5.18
CA ALA A 21 -23.17 18.66 5.79
C ALA A 21 -23.17 17.13 5.68
N LEU A 22 -22.32 16.57 4.84
CA LEU A 22 -21.98 15.17 4.92
C LEU A 22 -21.58 14.97 6.39
N LEU A 23 -22.31 14.14 7.12
CA LEU A 23 -22.13 13.87 8.55
C LEU A 23 -20.72 13.39 8.88
N LEU A 24 -19.93 13.02 7.86
CA LEU A 24 -18.59 12.48 7.99
C LEU A 24 -17.55 13.35 7.24
N PRO A 25 -16.36 13.59 7.84
CA PRO A 25 -15.29 14.36 7.20
C PRO A 25 -14.77 13.65 5.93
N TYR A 26 -14.35 14.40 4.91
CA TYR A 26 -13.93 13.85 3.61
C TYR A 26 -12.96 12.66 3.72
N GLY A 27 -11.99 12.69 4.63
CA GLY A 27 -11.00 11.63 4.80
C GLY A 27 -11.50 10.35 5.49
N TRP A 28 -12.77 10.28 5.92
CA TRP A 28 -13.30 9.19 6.73
C TRP A 28 -13.11 7.78 6.11
N PRO A 29 -13.25 7.57 4.78
CA PRO A 29 -13.09 6.22 4.24
C PRO A 29 -11.67 5.70 4.41
N LEU A 30 -10.67 6.58 4.22
CA LEU A 30 -9.26 6.23 4.42
C LEU A 30 -8.97 5.91 5.91
N TYR A 31 -9.52 6.70 6.82
CA TYR A 31 -9.34 6.48 8.26
C TYR A 31 -10.06 5.24 8.75
N ALA A 32 -11.31 5.02 8.34
CA ALA A 32 -12.08 3.84 8.70
C ALA A 32 -11.42 2.55 8.20
N LEU A 33 -10.84 2.58 7.00
CA LEU A 33 -10.09 1.46 6.47
C LEU A 33 -8.82 1.18 7.29
N LEU A 34 -7.95 2.18 7.44
CA LEU A 34 -6.61 1.98 7.98
C LEU A 34 -6.60 1.80 9.51
N TYR A 35 -7.37 2.59 10.25
CA TYR A 35 -7.50 2.42 11.71
C TYR A 35 -8.36 1.22 12.08
N GLY A 36 -9.39 0.94 11.28
CA GLY A 36 -10.29 -0.20 11.48
C GLY A 36 -9.74 -1.54 10.96
N TYR A 37 -8.52 -1.58 10.41
CA TYR A 37 -8.00 -2.78 9.76
C TYR A 37 -7.99 -4.03 10.65
N PRO A 38 -7.66 -3.96 11.97
CA PRO A 38 -7.80 -5.10 12.87
C PRO A 38 -9.22 -5.65 12.93
N LEU A 39 -10.22 -4.78 12.91
CA LEU A 39 -11.64 -5.17 12.89
C LEU A 39 -11.99 -5.87 11.58
N TRP A 40 -11.57 -5.32 10.44
CA TRP A 40 -11.82 -5.93 9.14
C TRP A 40 -11.19 -7.30 9.03
N TRP A 41 -9.98 -7.46 9.59
CA TRP A 41 -9.31 -8.76 9.68
C TRP A 41 -10.08 -9.75 10.56
N ALA A 42 -10.49 -9.34 11.75
CA ALA A 42 -11.26 -10.17 12.67
C ALA A 42 -12.64 -10.58 12.13
N LEU A 43 -13.21 -9.78 11.23
CA LEU A 43 -14.46 -10.08 10.52
C LEU A 43 -14.27 -10.99 9.30
N GLY A 44 -13.04 -11.23 8.83
CA GLY A 44 -12.72 -11.99 7.62
C GLY A 44 -12.86 -11.17 6.33
N LEU A 45 -12.81 -9.84 6.43
CA LEU A 45 -13.00 -8.91 5.32
C LEU A 45 -11.70 -8.23 4.86
N ALA A 46 -10.56 -8.52 5.49
CA ALA A 46 -9.30 -7.80 5.28
C ALA A 46 -8.92 -7.59 3.80
N GLU A 47 -9.14 -8.61 2.96
CA GLU A 47 -8.81 -8.55 1.53
C GLU A 47 -9.93 -7.90 0.71
N PHE A 48 -11.20 -8.08 1.09
CA PHE A 48 -12.35 -7.57 0.35
C PHE A 48 -12.69 -6.12 0.65
N ILE A 49 -12.24 -5.60 1.79
CA ILE A 49 -12.63 -4.27 2.25
C ILE A 49 -12.04 -3.15 1.38
N TRP A 50 -10.92 -3.40 0.69
CA TRP A 50 -10.25 -2.41 -0.15
C TRP A 50 -11.11 -1.97 -1.35
N PRO A 51 -11.67 -2.87 -2.17
CA PRO A 51 -12.60 -2.48 -3.23
C PRO A 51 -13.87 -1.79 -2.70
N VAL A 52 -14.37 -2.19 -1.52
CA VAL A 52 -15.55 -1.56 -0.91
C VAL A 52 -15.26 -0.09 -0.58
N PHE A 53 -14.17 0.21 0.10
CA PHE A 53 -13.79 1.61 0.37
C PHE A 53 -13.39 2.34 -0.92
N GLY A 54 -12.81 1.65 -1.89
CA GLY A 54 -12.58 2.20 -3.23
C GLY A 54 -13.87 2.66 -3.89
N PHE A 55 -14.93 1.88 -3.80
CA PHE A 55 -16.25 2.27 -4.32
C PHE A 55 -16.83 3.49 -3.60
N VAL A 56 -16.74 3.55 -2.26
CA VAL A 56 -17.16 4.73 -1.48
C VAL A 56 -16.38 5.98 -1.88
N MET A 57 -15.06 5.84 -2.09
CA MET A 57 -14.22 6.94 -2.57
C MET A 57 -14.57 7.35 -4.00
N LEU A 58 -14.92 6.40 -4.87
CA LEU A 58 -15.37 6.67 -6.23
C LEU A 58 -16.65 7.49 -6.24
N ILE A 59 -17.65 7.15 -5.42
CA ILE A 59 -18.88 7.95 -5.25
C ILE A 59 -18.52 9.38 -4.84
N SER A 60 -17.61 9.55 -3.87
CA SER A 60 -17.17 10.87 -3.43
C SER A 60 -16.46 11.67 -4.55
N LEU A 61 -15.71 11.01 -5.42
CA LEU A 61 -15.07 11.63 -6.58
C LEU A 61 -16.09 12.01 -7.66
N THR A 62 -17.06 11.16 -7.96
CA THR A 62 -18.09 11.44 -8.99
C THR A 62 -18.97 12.62 -8.61
N MET A 63 -19.24 12.82 -7.32
CA MET A 63 -19.95 14.02 -6.83
C MET A 63 -19.17 15.33 -7.09
N ARG A 64 -17.86 15.25 -7.35
CA ARG A 64 -16.96 16.38 -7.61
C ARG A 64 -16.37 16.36 -9.03
N ARG A 65 -17.02 15.70 -9.97
CA ARG A 65 -16.49 15.42 -11.33
C ARG A 65 -15.98 16.64 -12.09
N HIS A 66 -16.55 17.82 -11.87
CA HIS A 66 -16.18 19.06 -12.60
C HIS A 66 -14.81 19.63 -12.19
N SER A 67 -14.19 19.16 -11.12
CA SER A 67 -12.89 19.62 -10.62
C SER A 67 -11.84 18.51 -10.56
N LEU A 68 -12.12 17.33 -11.12
CA LEU A 68 -11.20 16.19 -11.06
C LEU A 68 -9.97 16.44 -11.94
N LYS A 69 -8.82 16.30 -11.32
CA LYS A 69 -7.51 16.31 -11.98
C LYS A 69 -6.97 14.89 -12.04
N VAL A 70 -6.47 14.52 -13.21
CA VAL A 70 -5.86 13.20 -13.42
C VAL A 70 -4.34 13.36 -13.46
N PRO A 71 -3.59 12.62 -12.64
CA PRO A 71 -2.13 12.67 -12.65
C PRO A 71 -1.54 12.26 -14.02
N ARG A 72 -0.37 12.80 -14.36
CA ARG A 72 0.35 12.40 -15.57
C ARG A 72 0.66 10.91 -15.54
N GLY A 73 0.54 10.25 -16.69
CA GLY A 73 0.79 8.81 -16.85
C GLY A 73 -0.39 7.90 -16.45
N PHE A 74 -1.45 8.44 -15.85
CA PHE A 74 -2.61 7.65 -15.46
C PHE A 74 -3.27 6.91 -16.63
N GLY A 75 -3.22 7.46 -17.85
CA GLY A 75 -3.71 6.82 -19.07
C GLY A 75 -3.05 5.46 -19.35
N VAL A 76 -1.76 5.29 -19.00
CA VAL A 76 -1.07 4.01 -19.15
C VAL A 76 -1.69 2.95 -18.21
N TYR A 77 -2.00 3.34 -16.99
CA TYR A 77 -2.68 2.42 -16.05
C TYR A 77 -4.13 2.15 -16.46
N ALA A 78 -4.84 3.15 -16.99
CA ALA A 78 -6.18 2.94 -17.54
C ALA A 78 -6.17 1.96 -18.71
N LEU A 79 -5.16 2.05 -19.58
CA LEU A 79 -4.95 1.09 -20.67
C LEU A 79 -4.63 -0.32 -20.13
N PHE A 80 -3.85 -0.42 -19.04
CA PHE A 80 -3.66 -1.69 -18.33
C PHE A 80 -5.00 -2.27 -17.87
N LEU A 81 -5.88 -1.47 -17.25
CA LEU A 81 -7.20 -1.96 -16.80
C LEU A 81 -8.06 -2.45 -17.97
N LEU A 82 -8.07 -1.73 -19.08
CA LEU A 82 -8.77 -2.16 -20.30
C LEU A 82 -8.20 -3.47 -20.82
N TRP A 83 -6.88 -3.64 -20.78
CA TRP A 83 -6.24 -4.89 -21.20
C TRP A 83 -6.58 -6.05 -20.25
N VAL A 84 -6.62 -5.81 -18.94
CA VAL A 84 -7.08 -6.81 -17.97
C VAL A 84 -8.51 -7.24 -18.25
N VAL A 85 -9.42 -6.30 -18.56
CA VAL A 85 -10.80 -6.64 -18.96
C VAL A 85 -10.81 -7.48 -20.23
N ALA A 86 -10.04 -7.10 -21.25
CA ALA A 86 -9.94 -7.86 -22.50
C ALA A 86 -9.38 -9.27 -22.29
N SER A 87 -8.47 -9.47 -21.34
CA SER A 87 -7.92 -10.80 -21.00
C SER A 87 -8.97 -11.74 -20.40
N GLY A 88 -10.13 -11.22 -19.99
CA GLY A 88 -11.28 -11.99 -19.55
C GLY A 88 -11.83 -12.97 -20.60
N VAL A 89 -11.54 -12.75 -21.88
CA VAL A 89 -11.92 -13.68 -22.96
C VAL A 89 -11.38 -15.10 -22.76
N ASN A 90 -10.26 -15.24 -22.05
CA ASN A 90 -9.63 -16.53 -21.77
C ASN A 90 -10.05 -17.16 -20.45
N VAL A 91 -10.96 -16.51 -19.69
CA VAL A 91 -11.46 -17.05 -18.44
C VAL A 91 -12.54 -18.10 -18.70
N SER A 92 -12.31 -19.33 -18.27
CA SER A 92 -13.24 -20.45 -18.42
C SER A 92 -13.54 -21.09 -17.07
N GLY A 93 -14.82 -21.26 -16.75
CA GLY A 93 -15.29 -21.84 -15.50
C GLY A 93 -15.64 -20.80 -14.42
N ALA A 94 -16.70 -21.09 -13.65
CA ALA A 94 -17.27 -20.17 -12.65
C ALA A 94 -16.25 -19.74 -11.59
N ASP A 95 -15.44 -20.67 -11.08
CA ASP A 95 -14.43 -20.39 -10.05
C ASP A 95 -13.37 -19.39 -10.53
N LYS A 96 -12.96 -19.50 -11.80
CA LYS A 96 -11.99 -18.60 -12.41
C LYS A 96 -12.59 -17.21 -12.66
N ILE A 97 -13.88 -17.12 -13.00
CA ILE A 97 -14.60 -15.85 -13.18
C ILE A 97 -14.60 -15.06 -11.87
N VAL A 98 -14.92 -15.70 -10.73
CA VAL A 98 -14.90 -15.04 -9.42
C VAL A 98 -13.50 -14.51 -9.08
N GLY A 99 -12.47 -15.34 -9.27
CA GLY A 99 -11.08 -14.92 -9.03
C GLY A 99 -10.63 -13.80 -9.97
N PHE A 100 -11.06 -13.81 -11.22
CA PHE A 100 -10.79 -12.76 -12.19
C PHE A 100 -11.47 -11.44 -11.79
N ALA A 101 -12.78 -11.48 -11.50
CA ALA A 101 -13.56 -10.31 -11.07
C ALA A 101 -12.98 -9.69 -9.79
N TYR A 102 -12.57 -10.51 -8.84
CA TYR A 102 -11.91 -10.04 -7.62
C TYR A 102 -10.60 -9.30 -7.91
N ARG A 103 -9.71 -9.87 -8.74
CA ARG A 103 -8.46 -9.19 -9.14
C ARG A 103 -8.73 -7.90 -9.89
N LEU A 104 -9.71 -7.91 -10.82
CA LEU A 104 -10.12 -6.71 -11.54
C LEU A 104 -10.62 -5.62 -10.58
N ALA A 105 -11.43 -5.98 -9.58
CA ALA A 105 -11.89 -5.05 -8.56
C ALA A 105 -10.73 -4.44 -7.75
N LEU A 106 -9.71 -5.23 -7.41
CA LEU A 106 -8.51 -4.74 -6.72
C LEU A 106 -7.65 -3.83 -7.61
N TYR A 107 -7.42 -4.21 -8.87
CA TYR A 107 -6.71 -3.34 -9.82
C TYR A 107 -7.46 -2.04 -10.08
N GLY A 108 -8.79 -2.08 -10.18
CA GLY A 108 -9.63 -0.91 -10.42
C GLY A 108 -9.75 0.00 -9.21
N SER A 109 -9.82 -0.55 -8.00
CA SER A 109 -9.96 0.25 -6.77
C SER A 109 -8.67 0.98 -6.38
N ALA A 110 -7.50 0.39 -6.61
CA ALA A 110 -6.23 0.99 -6.20
C ALA A 110 -5.98 2.41 -6.78
N PRO A 111 -6.14 2.67 -8.09
CA PRO A 111 -6.01 4.02 -8.62
C PRO A 111 -7.06 5.00 -8.09
N ILE A 112 -8.24 4.52 -7.67
CA ILE A 112 -9.28 5.36 -7.06
C ILE A 112 -8.77 5.94 -5.74
N PHE A 113 -8.05 5.16 -4.90
CA PHE A 113 -7.40 5.67 -3.70
C PHE A 113 -6.40 6.79 -4.03
N GLY A 114 -5.58 6.57 -5.05
CA GLY A 114 -4.65 7.59 -5.54
C GLY A 114 -5.37 8.86 -5.98
N LEU A 115 -6.39 8.75 -6.83
CA LEU A 115 -7.18 9.88 -7.32
C LEU A 115 -7.91 10.59 -6.16
N TYR A 116 -8.44 9.84 -5.21
CA TYR A 116 -9.14 10.38 -4.05
C TYR A 116 -8.21 11.24 -3.18
N VAL A 117 -7.02 10.75 -2.86
CA VAL A 117 -6.01 11.50 -2.12
C VAL A 117 -5.52 12.67 -2.97
N PHE A 118 -5.20 12.47 -4.25
CA PHE A 118 -4.66 13.50 -5.13
C PHE A 118 -5.60 14.70 -5.30
N ASN A 119 -6.90 14.47 -5.43
CA ASN A 119 -7.91 15.52 -5.63
C ASN A 119 -8.45 16.12 -4.33
N ALA A 120 -8.10 15.58 -3.17
CA ALA A 120 -8.53 16.13 -1.89
C ALA A 120 -7.85 17.48 -1.61
N PRO A 121 -8.59 18.55 -1.30
CA PRO A 121 -7.99 19.79 -0.86
C PRO A 121 -7.15 19.58 0.40
N ARG A 122 -5.93 20.14 0.46
CA ARG A 122 -5.03 19.98 1.61
C ARG A 122 -5.62 20.54 2.91
N SER A 123 -6.53 21.52 2.83
CA SER A 123 -7.29 22.03 3.97
C SER A 123 -8.26 21.01 4.56
N ILE A 124 -8.68 20.01 3.79
CA ILE A 124 -9.65 19.00 4.22
C ILE A 124 -8.94 17.67 4.52
N LEU A 125 -8.01 17.24 3.64
CA LEU A 125 -7.19 16.06 3.81
C LEU A 125 -5.72 16.44 3.62
N SER A 126 -5.09 16.89 4.71
CA SER A 126 -3.69 17.29 4.68
C SER A 126 -2.76 16.08 4.49
N ASP A 127 -1.60 16.31 3.87
CA ASP A 127 -0.57 15.29 3.68
C ASP A 127 -0.15 14.67 5.02
N ARG A 128 -0.05 15.51 6.08
CA ARG A 128 0.22 15.07 7.45
C ARG A 128 -0.84 14.10 7.99
N ALA A 129 -2.11 14.31 7.66
CA ALA A 129 -3.19 13.44 8.10
C ALA A 129 -3.14 12.08 7.41
N VAL A 130 -2.80 12.05 6.11
CA VAL A 130 -2.60 10.80 5.37
C VAL A 130 -1.39 10.04 5.92
N VAL A 131 -0.25 10.71 6.11
CA VAL A 131 0.95 10.10 6.72
C VAL A 131 0.65 9.57 8.13
N LYS A 132 -0.13 10.31 8.94
CA LYS A 132 -0.56 9.83 10.26
C LYS A 132 -1.37 8.53 10.16
N ALA A 133 -2.28 8.43 9.20
CA ALA A 133 -3.06 7.21 8.97
C ALA A 133 -2.18 6.03 8.52
N MET A 134 -1.16 6.28 7.67
CA MET A 134 -0.19 5.26 7.26
C MET A 134 0.68 4.79 8.42
N VAL A 135 1.12 5.69 9.32
CA VAL A 135 1.87 5.32 10.53
C VAL A 135 0.99 4.53 11.49
N ALA A 136 -0.29 4.86 11.61
CA ALA A 136 -1.23 4.07 12.42
C ALA A 136 -1.43 2.66 11.81
N PHE A 137 -1.49 2.55 10.49
CA PHE A 137 -1.52 1.25 9.82
C PHE A 137 -0.22 0.47 10.05
N TRP A 138 0.95 1.13 10.07
CA TRP A 138 2.20 0.50 10.50
C TRP A 138 2.11 -0.06 11.92
N LEU A 139 1.49 0.66 12.86
CA LEU A 139 1.27 0.15 14.22
C LEU A 139 0.39 -1.11 14.23
N VAL A 140 -0.62 -1.16 13.38
CA VAL A 140 -1.47 -2.35 13.19
C VAL A 140 -0.65 -3.54 12.65
N VAL A 141 0.21 -3.31 11.66
CA VAL A 141 1.08 -4.35 11.09
C VAL A 141 2.06 -4.87 12.14
N VAL A 142 2.69 -3.97 12.91
CA VAL A 142 3.61 -4.36 14.00
C VAL A 142 2.88 -5.11 15.11
N GLY A 143 1.71 -4.62 15.53
CA GLY A 143 0.88 -5.28 16.53
C GLY A 143 0.45 -6.69 16.11
N GLY A 144 0.05 -6.84 14.85
CA GLY A 144 -0.24 -8.16 14.25
C GLY A 144 0.98 -9.08 14.23
N GLY A 145 2.17 -8.52 13.95
CA GLY A 145 3.43 -9.25 14.01
C GLY A 145 3.72 -9.82 15.41
N PHE A 146 3.56 -9.01 16.45
CA PHE A 146 3.70 -9.46 17.83
C PHE A 146 2.60 -10.46 18.24
N LEU A 147 1.36 -10.24 17.78
CA LEU A 147 0.26 -11.20 18.01
C LEU A 147 0.60 -12.57 17.42
N GLY A 148 1.19 -12.60 16.20
CA GLY A 148 1.63 -13.84 15.56
C GLY A 148 2.74 -14.56 16.30
N LEU A 149 3.63 -13.83 16.99
CA LEU A 149 4.67 -14.42 17.82
C LEU A 149 4.13 -14.90 19.18
N ALA A 150 3.23 -14.15 19.79
CA ALA A 150 2.67 -14.47 21.10
C ALA A 150 1.66 -15.62 21.04
N LEU A 151 0.86 -15.69 20.00
CA LEU A 151 -0.22 -16.67 19.83
C LEU A 151 -0.15 -17.33 18.44
N PRO A 152 0.91 -18.10 18.13
CA PRO A 152 1.19 -18.57 16.77
C PRO A 152 0.16 -19.57 16.21
N HIS A 153 -0.56 -20.24 17.10
CA HIS A 153 -1.57 -21.25 16.71
C HIS A 153 -3.00 -20.71 16.75
N LEU A 154 -3.19 -19.41 17.06
CA LEU A 154 -4.51 -18.82 17.10
C LEU A 154 -5.07 -18.74 15.68
N GLN A 155 -6.24 -19.32 15.49
CA GLN A 155 -7.07 -19.24 14.30
C GLN A 155 -8.46 -18.75 14.69
N ILE A 156 -8.98 -17.79 13.95
CA ILE A 156 -10.28 -17.17 14.20
C ILE A 156 -11.28 -17.67 13.18
N THR A 157 -12.43 -18.19 13.61
CA THR A 157 -13.57 -18.42 12.71
C THR A 157 -14.39 -17.14 12.67
N THR A 158 -14.30 -16.43 11.53
CA THR A 158 -14.88 -15.08 11.39
C THR A 158 -16.39 -15.11 11.15
N LEU A 159 -17.04 -13.95 11.25
CA LEU A 159 -18.45 -13.81 10.84
C LEU A 159 -18.62 -14.11 9.35
N ALA A 160 -17.67 -13.74 8.51
CA ALA A 160 -17.69 -14.06 7.07
C ALA A 160 -17.72 -15.58 6.82
N ALA A 161 -17.04 -16.40 7.65
CA ALA A 161 -17.10 -17.86 7.55
C ALA A 161 -18.49 -18.44 7.79
N ARG A 162 -19.34 -17.74 8.55
CA ARG A 162 -20.73 -18.17 8.81
C ARG A 162 -21.68 -17.82 7.69
N VAL A 163 -21.39 -16.77 6.93
CA VAL A 163 -22.22 -16.25 5.84
C VAL A 163 -21.86 -16.85 4.50
N ILE A 164 -20.57 -17.07 4.25
CA ILE A 164 -20.08 -17.63 2.98
C ILE A 164 -20.42 -19.12 2.93
N PRO A 165 -21.13 -19.59 1.86
CA PRO A 165 -21.48 -20.99 1.71
C PRO A 165 -20.24 -21.90 1.75
N ARG A 166 -20.39 -23.09 2.38
CA ARG A 166 -19.28 -24.04 2.56
C ARG A 166 -18.59 -24.47 1.27
N HIS A 167 -19.31 -24.56 0.18
CA HIS A 167 -18.78 -24.88 -1.15
C HIS A 167 -17.68 -23.88 -1.58
N PHE A 168 -17.81 -22.57 -1.31
CA PHE A 168 -16.73 -21.61 -1.62
C PHE A 168 -15.53 -21.73 -0.68
N GLN A 169 -15.73 -22.24 0.54
CA GLN A 169 -14.67 -22.46 1.52
C GLN A 169 -13.80 -23.69 1.21
N THR A 170 -14.13 -24.50 0.20
CA THR A 170 -13.26 -25.56 -0.31
C THR A 170 -12.03 -24.99 -1.02
N ASN A 171 -12.11 -23.75 -1.52
CA ASN A 171 -10.95 -23.02 -2.04
C ASN A 171 -10.03 -22.59 -0.89
N SER A 172 -8.77 -22.98 -0.92
CA SER A 172 -7.79 -22.72 0.15
C SER A 172 -7.58 -21.24 0.44
N PHE A 173 -7.66 -20.37 -0.59
CA PHE A 173 -7.56 -18.93 -0.41
C PHE A 173 -8.75 -18.38 0.37
N VAL A 174 -9.98 -18.73 -0.04
CA VAL A 174 -11.21 -18.33 0.66
C VAL A 174 -11.22 -18.86 2.08
N TYR A 175 -10.83 -20.13 2.28
CA TYR A 175 -10.72 -20.72 3.60
C TYR A 175 -9.79 -19.92 4.53
N ASN A 176 -8.56 -19.64 4.09
CA ASN A 176 -7.59 -18.88 4.89
C ASN A 176 -8.03 -17.43 5.16
N LEU A 177 -8.83 -16.86 4.28
CA LEU A 177 -9.37 -15.51 4.42
C LEU A 177 -10.43 -15.44 5.53
N VAL A 178 -11.34 -16.42 5.58
CA VAL A 178 -12.44 -16.46 6.55
C VAL A 178 -12.07 -17.19 7.85
N HIS A 179 -10.94 -17.90 7.84
CA HIS A 179 -10.31 -18.52 9.01
C HIS A 179 -8.88 -18.00 9.18
N PRO A 180 -8.70 -16.67 9.39
CA PRO A 180 -7.38 -16.09 9.47
C PRO A 180 -6.58 -16.63 10.64
N LYS A 181 -5.29 -16.85 10.39
CA LYS A 181 -4.31 -17.30 11.39
C LYS A 181 -3.40 -16.15 11.76
N THR A 182 -2.91 -16.15 12.99
CA THR A 182 -1.95 -15.15 13.45
C THR A 182 -0.55 -15.39 12.94
N ALA A 183 -0.20 -16.64 12.66
CA ALA A 183 1.09 -17.03 12.08
C ALA A 183 0.95 -18.21 11.12
N GLN A 184 1.89 -18.29 10.18
CA GLN A 184 2.10 -19.47 9.34
C GLN A 184 3.21 -20.33 9.96
N VAL A 185 2.90 -21.56 10.33
CA VAL A 185 3.90 -22.52 10.82
C VAL A 185 4.47 -23.27 9.63
N GLN A 186 5.77 -23.18 9.44
CA GLN A 186 6.49 -23.80 8.30
C GLN A 186 7.83 -24.39 8.75
N SER A 187 8.19 -25.57 8.21
CA SER A 187 9.41 -26.29 8.57
C SER A 187 10.59 -25.96 7.64
N PHE A 188 10.92 -24.67 7.48
CA PHE A 188 12.03 -24.25 6.61
C PHE A 188 13.42 -24.60 7.16
N LEU A 189 13.52 -24.83 8.46
CA LEU A 189 14.76 -25.08 9.17
C LEU A 189 14.87 -26.54 9.66
N GLY A 190 14.02 -27.43 9.11
CA GLY A 190 13.92 -28.80 9.60
C GLY A 190 13.02 -29.00 10.80
N PHE A 191 12.57 -27.93 11.45
CA PHE A 191 11.61 -27.92 12.54
C PHE A 191 10.52 -26.84 12.34
N PRO A 192 9.32 -26.99 12.92
CA PRO A 192 8.23 -26.03 12.75
C PRO A 192 8.58 -24.67 13.36
N VAL A 193 8.57 -23.62 12.55
CA VAL A 193 8.81 -22.23 12.97
C VAL A 193 7.56 -21.40 12.70
N PRO A 194 6.96 -20.74 13.70
CA PRO A 194 5.88 -19.81 13.49
C PRO A 194 6.40 -18.50 12.89
N ARG A 195 5.81 -18.11 11.77
CA ARG A 195 6.11 -16.87 11.06
C ARG A 195 4.90 -15.95 11.14
N PRO A 196 5.01 -14.73 11.69
CA PRO A 196 3.87 -13.83 11.83
C PRO A 196 3.22 -13.52 10.48
N SER A 197 1.88 -13.54 10.44
CA SER A 197 1.09 -13.17 9.27
C SER A 197 -0.03 -12.17 9.57
N ALA A 198 -0.54 -12.14 10.83
CA ALA A 198 -1.60 -11.19 11.19
C ALA A 198 -1.16 -9.72 11.02
N PRO A 199 -2.03 -8.85 10.54
CA PRO A 199 -3.44 -9.04 10.18
C PRO A 199 -3.66 -9.37 8.69
N PHE A 200 -2.78 -10.13 8.08
CA PHE A 200 -2.87 -10.58 6.68
C PHE A 200 -3.00 -12.10 6.59
N VAL A 201 -3.29 -12.59 5.40
CA VAL A 201 -3.46 -14.02 5.14
C VAL A 201 -2.12 -14.74 5.18
N PHE A 202 -1.07 -14.14 4.63
CA PHE A 202 0.24 -14.77 4.49
C PHE A 202 1.36 -13.91 5.11
N THR A 203 2.41 -14.56 5.59
CA THR A 203 3.63 -13.89 6.09
C THR A 203 4.28 -12.99 5.03
N ASN A 204 4.17 -13.35 3.75
CA ASN A 204 4.72 -12.54 2.66
C ASN A 204 3.94 -11.21 2.52
N ASP A 205 2.61 -11.24 2.70
CA ASP A 205 1.78 -10.04 2.66
C ASP A 205 2.09 -9.13 3.87
N TRP A 206 2.30 -9.75 5.04
CA TRP A 206 2.77 -9.03 6.23
C TRP A 206 4.08 -8.30 5.96
N GLY A 207 5.08 -9.01 5.43
CA GLY A 207 6.39 -8.44 5.12
C GLY A 207 6.33 -7.37 4.03
N GLY A 208 5.52 -7.59 2.99
CA GLY A 208 5.32 -6.64 1.91
C GLY A 208 4.69 -5.33 2.41
N ASN A 209 3.62 -5.42 3.19
CA ASN A 209 2.99 -4.25 3.80
C ASN A 209 3.92 -3.54 4.77
N PHE A 210 4.63 -4.27 5.64
CA PHE A 210 5.61 -3.69 6.56
C PHE A 210 6.63 -2.82 5.82
N ALA A 211 7.25 -3.35 4.77
CA ALA A 211 8.24 -2.61 4.00
C ALA A 211 7.66 -1.37 3.28
N LEU A 212 6.41 -1.44 2.80
CA LEU A 212 5.77 -0.32 2.11
C LEU A 212 5.33 0.80 3.06
N VAL A 213 5.04 0.50 4.33
CA VAL A 213 4.61 1.52 5.29
C VAL A 213 5.78 2.17 6.04
N VAL A 214 6.95 1.53 6.13
CA VAL A 214 8.17 2.09 6.75
C VAL A 214 8.57 3.44 6.15
N PRO A 215 8.56 3.67 4.82
CA PRO A 215 8.87 4.99 4.27
C PRO A 215 7.93 6.11 4.76
N PHE A 216 6.65 5.84 5.03
CA PHE A 216 5.74 6.85 5.60
C PHE A 216 6.12 7.19 7.04
N LEU A 217 6.61 6.23 7.81
CA LEU A 217 7.17 6.50 9.14
C LEU A 217 8.42 7.37 9.05
N LEU A 218 9.30 7.09 8.10
CA LEU A 218 10.50 7.88 7.84
C LEU A 218 10.14 9.30 7.35
N ALA A 219 9.08 9.44 6.54
CA ALA A 219 8.54 10.74 6.17
C ALA A 219 8.06 11.52 7.41
N ALA A 220 7.31 10.86 8.30
CA ALA A 220 6.85 11.48 9.55
C ALA A 220 8.01 11.96 10.45
N TRP A 221 9.11 11.22 10.47
CA TRP A 221 10.31 11.61 11.24
C TRP A 221 11.07 12.76 10.61
N THR A 222 11.38 12.65 9.33
CA THR A 222 12.18 13.65 8.61
C THR A 222 11.46 14.99 8.48
N GLU A 223 10.13 15.00 8.46
CA GLU A 223 9.30 16.21 8.46
C GLU A 223 8.90 16.68 9.88
N GLY A 224 9.32 15.98 10.91
CA GLY A 224 9.09 16.38 12.30
C GLY A 224 7.63 16.31 12.73
N HIS A 225 6.84 15.42 12.15
CA HIS A 225 5.43 15.23 12.54
C HIS A 225 5.32 14.76 14.00
N ARG A 226 4.27 15.21 14.70
CA ARG A 226 4.03 14.83 16.10
C ARG A 226 3.96 13.31 16.30
N ILE A 227 3.37 12.56 15.35
CA ILE A 227 3.29 11.11 15.44
C ILE A 227 4.66 10.44 15.37
N GLY A 228 5.59 10.94 14.54
CA GLY A 228 6.97 10.43 14.48
C GLY A 228 7.78 10.75 15.74
N ARG A 229 7.37 11.76 16.53
CA ARG A 229 7.98 12.12 17.82
C ARG A 229 7.33 11.43 19.01
N ASN A 230 6.23 10.69 18.80
CA ASN A 230 5.56 9.97 19.87
C ASN A 230 6.48 8.89 20.44
N THR A 231 6.59 8.85 21.78
CA THR A 231 7.50 7.92 22.48
C THR A 231 7.17 6.46 22.16
N VAL A 232 5.89 6.11 22.10
CA VAL A 232 5.45 4.74 21.78
C VAL A 232 5.93 4.34 20.37
N VAL A 233 5.76 5.22 19.37
CA VAL A 233 6.24 4.97 18.01
C VAL A 233 7.75 4.79 17.99
N ARG A 234 8.50 5.63 18.70
CA ARG A 234 9.96 5.54 18.76
C ARG A 234 10.47 4.26 19.41
N LEU A 235 9.80 3.80 20.44
CA LEU A 235 10.12 2.52 21.10
C LEU A 235 9.74 1.32 20.25
N LEU A 236 8.60 1.38 19.54
CA LEU A 236 8.14 0.29 18.70
C LEU A 236 8.98 0.08 17.44
N VAL A 237 9.72 1.11 16.97
CA VAL A 237 10.59 0.94 15.80
C VAL A 237 11.66 -0.12 16.01
N PRO A 238 12.53 -0.04 17.01
CA PRO A 238 13.49 -1.10 17.27
C PRO A 238 12.80 -2.42 17.62
N LEU A 239 11.74 -2.40 18.41
CA LEU A 239 11.01 -3.60 18.78
C LEU A 239 10.37 -4.29 17.55
N SER A 240 9.96 -3.55 16.53
CA SER A 240 9.39 -4.12 15.31
C SER A 240 10.37 -5.00 14.52
N LEU A 241 11.67 -4.90 14.78
CA LEU A 241 12.68 -5.79 14.20
C LEU A 241 12.53 -7.24 14.70
N ILE A 242 11.94 -7.46 15.88
CA ILE A 242 11.67 -8.81 16.38
C ILE A 242 10.76 -9.58 15.41
N PRO A 243 9.51 -9.16 15.14
CA PRO A 243 8.68 -9.87 14.17
C PRO A 243 9.25 -9.84 12.74
N VAL A 244 10.04 -8.82 12.35
CA VAL A 244 10.75 -8.79 11.05
C VAL A 244 11.72 -9.96 10.93
N ILE A 245 12.53 -10.23 11.96
CA ILE A 245 13.50 -11.33 11.97
C ILE A 245 12.77 -12.69 11.97
N PHE A 246 11.83 -12.87 12.90
CA PHE A 246 11.07 -14.11 13.01
C PHE A 246 10.14 -14.39 11.82
N SER A 247 9.86 -13.38 10.98
CA SER A 247 9.17 -13.61 9.71
C SER A 247 9.97 -14.50 8.76
N LEU A 248 11.30 -14.60 8.93
CA LEU A 248 12.26 -15.32 8.05
C LEU A 248 12.09 -14.91 6.58
N ASN A 249 11.73 -13.65 6.35
CA ASN A 249 11.32 -13.14 5.07
C ASN A 249 12.45 -12.35 4.40
N ARG A 250 13.24 -13.04 3.55
CA ARG A 250 14.42 -12.47 2.88
C ARG A 250 14.10 -11.25 2.01
N THR A 251 12.96 -11.26 1.32
CA THR A 251 12.56 -10.12 0.48
C THR A 251 12.21 -8.89 1.32
N LEU A 252 11.62 -9.08 2.52
CA LEU A 252 11.42 -7.98 3.47
C LEU A 252 12.76 -7.39 3.90
N TRP A 253 13.73 -8.24 4.29
CA TRP A 253 15.05 -7.77 4.71
C TRP A 253 15.76 -6.99 3.60
N ALA A 254 15.73 -7.51 2.36
CA ALA A 254 16.29 -6.82 1.20
C ALA A 254 15.55 -5.51 0.89
N SER A 255 14.23 -5.45 1.09
CA SER A 255 13.45 -4.22 0.95
C SER A 255 13.86 -3.16 1.98
N LEU A 256 14.06 -3.55 3.24
CA LEU A 256 14.54 -2.65 4.28
C LEU A 256 15.96 -2.15 4.00
N ALA A 257 16.83 -3.01 3.49
CA ALA A 257 18.16 -2.62 3.03
C ALA A 257 18.08 -1.62 1.86
N LEU A 258 17.21 -1.86 0.89
CA LEU A 258 16.96 -0.91 -0.22
C LEU A 258 16.50 0.46 0.30
N ILE A 259 15.54 0.47 1.24
CA ILE A 259 15.05 1.71 1.88
C ILE A 259 16.19 2.45 2.56
N ALA A 260 17.01 1.75 3.35
CA ALA A 260 18.11 2.33 4.10
C ALA A 260 19.20 2.89 3.17
N VAL A 261 19.65 2.11 2.19
CA VAL A 261 20.72 2.48 1.25
C VAL A 261 20.26 3.63 0.36
N TYR A 262 19.13 3.46 -0.35
CA TYR A 262 18.65 4.50 -1.26
C TYR A 262 18.26 5.78 -0.52
N GLY A 263 17.53 5.66 0.59
CA GLY A 263 17.18 6.79 1.45
C GLY A 263 18.40 7.47 2.02
N GLY A 264 19.38 6.71 2.48
CA GLY A 264 20.65 7.20 2.99
C GLY A 264 21.44 8.01 1.95
N ILE A 265 21.59 7.49 0.73
CA ILE A 265 22.26 8.20 -0.37
C ILE A 265 21.53 9.52 -0.67
N ARG A 266 20.20 9.49 -0.76
CA ARG A 266 19.40 10.68 -1.08
C ARG A 266 19.39 11.74 0.01
N LEU A 267 19.37 11.34 1.28
CA LEU A 267 19.48 12.25 2.43
C LEU A 267 20.91 12.80 2.56
N GLY A 268 21.92 11.98 2.32
CA GLY A 268 23.32 12.41 2.28
C GLY A 268 23.56 13.47 1.21
N ALA A 269 23.04 13.26 -0.01
CA ALA A 269 23.10 14.24 -1.08
C ALA A 269 22.37 15.56 -0.76
N ARG A 270 21.44 15.56 0.20
CA ARG A 270 20.75 16.76 0.72
C ARG A 270 21.47 17.40 1.90
N ARG A 271 22.71 17.05 2.18
CA ARG A 271 23.51 17.49 3.33
C ARG A 271 22.92 17.11 4.70
N GLN A 272 22.04 16.12 4.74
CA GLN A 272 21.49 15.57 6.01
C GLN A 272 22.32 14.39 6.51
N VAL A 273 23.66 14.50 6.40
CA VAL A 273 24.63 13.43 6.71
C VAL A 273 24.49 12.94 8.15
N MET A 274 24.25 13.86 9.11
CA MET A 274 24.07 13.48 10.51
C MET A 274 22.83 12.58 10.74
N THR A 275 21.75 12.79 9.99
CA THR A 275 20.55 11.94 10.03
C THR A 275 20.87 10.54 9.52
N VAL A 276 21.66 10.44 8.45
CA VAL A 276 22.11 9.16 7.88
C VAL A 276 23.02 8.43 8.88
N ILE A 277 24.01 9.12 9.46
CA ILE A 277 24.93 8.52 10.44
C ILE A 277 24.16 8.01 11.65
N ARG A 278 23.26 8.83 12.23
CA ARG A 278 22.44 8.39 13.37
C ARG A 278 21.59 7.18 13.03
N GLY A 279 20.95 7.17 11.86
CA GLY A 279 20.17 6.02 11.38
C GLY A 279 21.03 4.77 11.21
N ALA A 280 22.21 4.91 10.62
CA ALA A 280 23.15 3.81 10.41
C ALA A 280 23.68 3.25 11.74
N VAL A 281 24.04 4.12 12.69
CA VAL A 281 24.50 3.70 14.03
C VAL A 281 23.40 2.96 14.78
N VAL A 282 22.16 3.47 14.77
CA VAL A 282 21.02 2.79 15.39
C VAL A 282 20.76 1.45 14.74
N ALA A 283 20.75 1.38 13.40
CA ALA A 283 20.55 0.13 12.68
C ALA A 283 21.65 -0.90 12.94
N ALA A 284 22.93 -0.46 12.98
CA ALA A 284 24.06 -1.31 13.29
C ALA A 284 24.04 -1.80 14.75
N ALA A 285 23.72 -0.93 15.70
CA ALA A 285 23.60 -1.31 17.11
C ALA A 285 22.47 -2.32 17.33
N LEU A 286 21.30 -2.09 16.73
CA LEU A 286 20.17 -3.00 16.82
C LEU A 286 20.44 -4.32 16.09
N GLY A 287 21.00 -4.28 14.89
CA GLY A 287 21.38 -5.45 14.13
C GLY A 287 22.44 -6.28 14.86
N GLY A 288 23.46 -5.62 15.41
CA GLY A 288 24.48 -6.26 16.25
C GLY A 288 23.90 -6.89 17.51
N MET A 289 23.08 -6.13 18.25
CA MET A 289 22.41 -6.64 19.46
C MET A 289 21.56 -7.88 19.14
N LEU A 290 20.76 -7.83 18.08
CA LEU A 290 19.91 -8.94 17.67
C LEU A 290 20.72 -10.14 17.15
N PHE A 291 21.89 -9.89 16.53
CA PHE A 291 22.78 -10.97 16.05
C PHE A 291 23.42 -11.71 17.22
N PHE A 292 23.81 -11.04 18.30
CA PHE A 292 24.47 -11.64 19.45
C PHE A 292 23.53 -12.17 20.53
N VAL A 293 22.25 -11.77 20.54
CA VAL A 293 21.26 -12.20 21.55
C VAL A 293 20.46 -13.41 21.04
N GLY A 294 20.81 -14.60 21.50
CA GLY A 294 20.01 -15.82 21.40
C GLY A 294 20.07 -16.54 20.03
N PRO A 295 19.07 -17.36 19.70
CA PRO A 295 19.06 -18.26 18.55
C PRO A 295 18.96 -17.55 17.19
N ILE A 296 18.93 -16.22 17.16
CA ILE A 296 18.72 -15.45 15.94
C ILE A 296 19.85 -15.65 14.94
N HIS A 297 21.10 -15.72 15.40
CA HIS A 297 22.24 -16.05 14.55
C HIS A 297 22.03 -17.40 13.85
N GLN A 298 21.66 -18.43 14.59
CA GLN A 298 21.38 -19.77 14.05
C GLN A 298 20.22 -19.73 13.05
N LEU A 299 19.11 -19.05 13.40
CA LEU A 299 17.95 -18.91 12.51
C LEU A 299 18.31 -18.24 11.18
N ILE A 300 19.12 -17.19 11.20
CA ILE A 300 19.57 -16.49 9.98
C ILE A 300 20.51 -17.38 9.18
N THR A 301 21.50 -17.99 9.83
CA THR A 301 22.50 -18.83 9.18
C THR A 301 21.84 -20.07 8.55
N GLU A 302 20.99 -20.76 9.29
CA GLU A 302 20.23 -21.90 8.78
C GLU A 302 19.27 -21.52 7.66
N ARG A 303 18.62 -20.35 7.76
CA ARG A 303 17.75 -19.86 6.70
C ARG A 303 18.48 -19.53 5.41
N VAL A 304 19.72 -19.07 5.49
CA VAL A 304 20.59 -18.85 4.32
C VAL A 304 21.13 -20.16 3.77
N ALA A 305 21.49 -21.10 4.66
CA ALA A 305 22.05 -22.40 4.30
C ALA A 305 21.03 -23.37 3.66
N HIS A 306 19.72 -23.23 3.94
CA HIS A 306 18.69 -24.12 3.43
C HIS A 306 17.92 -23.53 2.22
N PRO A 307 18.38 -23.77 0.98
CA PRO A 307 17.80 -23.17 -0.24
C PRO A 307 16.54 -23.87 -0.76
N HIS A 308 15.98 -24.88 -0.09
CA HIS A 308 14.86 -25.68 -0.59
C HIS A 308 13.67 -24.86 -1.10
N SER A 309 13.39 -23.71 -0.51
CA SER A 309 12.35 -22.81 -1.01
C SER A 309 12.71 -22.14 -2.35
N ASN A 310 13.98 -22.17 -2.77
CA ASN A 310 14.42 -21.60 -4.05
C ASN A 310 14.16 -22.57 -5.20
N GLN A 311 14.36 -23.88 -5.00
CA GLN A 311 14.11 -24.88 -6.03
C GLN A 311 12.63 -24.91 -6.45
N GLY A 312 11.71 -24.95 -5.48
CA GLY A 312 10.29 -24.87 -5.76
C GLY A 312 9.88 -23.59 -6.51
N ARG A 313 10.50 -22.44 -6.16
CA ARG A 313 10.23 -21.18 -6.87
C ARG A 313 10.81 -21.16 -8.28
N SER A 314 12.02 -21.68 -8.50
CA SER A 314 12.64 -21.70 -9.84
C SER A 314 11.82 -22.53 -10.82
N VAL A 315 11.27 -23.67 -10.38
CA VAL A 315 10.37 -24.50 -11.18
C VAL A 315 9.08 -23.73 -11.52
N LEU A 316 8.47 -23.05 -10.54
CA LEU A 316 7.26 -22.25 -10.78
C LEU A 316 7.52 -21.04 -11.70
N TYR A 317 8.72 -20.45 -11.66
CA TYR A 317 9.11 -19.38 -12.58
C TYR A 317 9.27 -19.91 -14.01
N SER A 318 9.96 -21.04 -14.21
CA SER A 318 10.10 -21.64 -15.54
C SER A 318 8.75 -22.05 -16.11
N GLN A 319 7.87 -22.61 -15.30
CA GLN A 319 6.51 -22.93 -15.69
C GLN A 319 5.68 -21.68 -16.04
N SER A 320 5.83 -20.59 -15.28
CA SER A 320 5.16 -19.32 -15.57
C SER A 320 5.62 -18.71 -16.90
N ILE A 321 6.92 -18.82 -17.22
CA ILE A 321 7.47 -18.39 -18.53
C ILE A 321 6.87 -19.24 -19.66
N SER A 322 6.83 -20.56 -19.51
CA SER A 322 6.25 -21.47 -20.49
C SER A 322 4.77 -21.19 -20.73
N LEU A 323 4.00 -20.95 -19.67
CA LEU A 323 2.58 -20.59 -19.78
C LEU A 323 2.39 -19.23 -20.47
N ALA A 324 3.24 -18.25 -20.17
CA ALA A 324 3.18 -16.95 -20.82
C ALA A 324 3.53 -17.02 -22.31
N ALA A 325 4.46 -17.89 -22.71
CA ALA A 325 4.81 -18.13 -24.10
C ALA A 325 3.66 -18.75 -24.90
N GLN A 326 2.82 -19.59 -24.27
CA GLN A 326 1.66 -20.21 -24.92
C GLN A 326 0.53 -19.20 -25.18
N LYS A 327 0.33 -18.19 -24.31
CA LYS A 327 -0.70 -17.16 -24.47
C LYS A 327 -0.12 -15.76 -24.21
N PRO A 328 0.73 -15.23 -25.08
CA PRO A 328 1.52 -14.03 -24.81
C PRO A 328 0.70 -12.75 -24.75
N LEU A 329 -0.43 -12.65 -25.46
CA LEU A 329 -1.21 -11.41 -25.55
C LEU A 329 -2.15 -11.23 -24.38
N PHE A 330 -3.06 -12.17 -24.15
CA PHE A 330 -4.12 -12.01 -23.15
C PHE A 330 -3.95 -12.91 -21.93
N GLY A 331 -2.89 -13.74 -21.90
CA GLY A 331 -2.66 -14.69 -20.82
C GLY A 331 -3.80 -15.72 -20.66
N TRP A 332 -3.91 -16.29 -19.47
CA TRP A 332 -4.86 -17.37 -19.16
C TRP A 332 -6.08 -16.89 -18.37
N GLY A 333 -6.25 -15.59 -18.15
CA GLY A 333 -7.30 -15.02 -17.31
C GLY A 333 -7.12 -15.26 -15.80
N GLY A 334 -6.12 -16.05 -15.39
CA GLY A 334 -5.81 -16.37 -13.99
C GLY A 334 -4.59 -17.27 -13.85
N PRO A 335 -4.10 -17.48 -12.62
CA PRO A 335 -3.06 -18.46 -12.32
C PRO A 335 -3.49 -19.86 -12.78
N GLN A 336 -2.52 -20.69 -13.10
CA GLN A 336 -2.74 -22.05 -13.60
C GLN A 336 -2.21 -23.07 -12.59
N GLN A 337 -2.87 -24.22 -12.49
CA GLN A 337 -2.41 -25.30 -11.63
C GLN A 337 -0.98 -25.69 -11.98
N SER A 338 -0.17 -25.85 -10.96
CA SER A 338 1.20 -26.37 -11.14
C SER A 338 1.15 -27.83 -11.58
N THR A 339 1.88 -28.15 -12.63
CA THR A 339 2.09 -29.55 -13.08
C THR A 339 3.21 -30.25 -12.33
N VAL A 340 3.83 -29.57 -11.35
CA VAL A 340 4.91 -30.11 -10.55
C VAL A 340 4.34 -31.10 -9.54
N THR A 341 4.53 -32.37 -9.80
CA THR A 341 4.30 -33.45 -8.83
C THR A 341 5.64 -33.82 -8.21
N ASP A 342 5.85 -33.41 -6.94
CA ASP A 342 6.95 -34.00 -6.18
C ASP A 342 6.62 -35.46 -5.91
N ALA A 343 7.38 -36.38 -6.50
CA ALA A 343 7.25 -37.83 -6.30
C ALA A 343 7.41 -38.27 -4.83
N LYS A 344 7.80 -37.34 -3.92
CA LYS A 344 8.04 -37.58 -2.50
C LYS A 344 6.95 -37.12 -1.53
N SER A 345 5.90 -36.41 -2.01
CA SER A 345 4.84 -35.93 -1.11
C SER A 345 3.50 -35.82 -1.84
N SER A 346 2.69 -36.85 -1.74
CA SER A 346 1.29 -36.87 -2.21
C SER A 346 0.39 -35.89 -1.44
N THR A 347 0.89 -35.26 -0.38
CA THR A 347 0.12 -34.42 0.55
C THR A 347 0.35 -32.90 0.39
N TYR A 348 1.41 -32.48 -0.32
CA TYR A 348 1.72 -31.07 -0.49
C TYR A 348 1.29 -30.58 -1.86
N LYS A 349 0.16 -29.85 -1.89
CA LYS A 349 -0.30 -29.19 -3.11
C LYS A 349 0.60 -27.96 -3.37
N HIS A 350 1.37 -27.99 -4.46
CA HIS A 350 2.18 -26.85 -4.88
C HIS A 350 1.28 -25.63 -5.18
N PRO A 351 1.77 -24.40 -4.87
CA PRO A 351 1.08 -23.18 -5.29
C PRO A 351 0.91 -23.14 -6.81
N ASP A 352 -0.16 -22.52 -7.27
CA ASP A 352 -0.43 -22.36 -8.70
C ASP A 352 0.68 -21.54 -9.38
N ALA A 353 1.03 -21.89 -10.62
CA ALA A 353 1.95 -21.12 -11.44
C ALA A 353 1.37 -19.72 -11.71
N GLY A 354 2.20 -18.69 -11.56
CA GLY A 354 1.78 -17.29 -11.65
C GLY A 354 1.36 -16.69 -10.30
N THR A 355 1.49 -17.38 -9.15
CA THR A 355 1.16 -16.81 -7.82
C THR A 355 2.37 -16.34 -7.01
N GLN A 356 3.60 -16.53 -7.52
CA GLN A 356 4.84 -16.30 -6.79
C GLN A 356 5.22 -14.83 -6.61
N GLY A 357 4.49 -13.92 -7.24
CA GLY A 357 4.69 -12.48 -7.19
C GLY A 357 3.82 -11.75 -8.19
N GLN A 358 3.67 -10.45 -8.03
CA GLN A 358 2.81 -9.61 -8.87
C GLN A 358 3.20 -9.68 -10.35
N PHE A 359 4.51 -9.69 -10.63
CA PHE A 359 5.03 -9.81 -11.99
C PHE A 359 4.50 -11.07 -12.68
N TRP A 360 4.63 -12.22 -12.02
CA TRP A 360 4.20 -13.51 -12.56
C TRP A 360 2.68 -13.60 -12.67
N THR A 361 1.97 -13.02 -11.69
CA THR A 361 0.50 -12.99 -11.69
C THR A 361 -0.04 -12.26 -12.91
N ILE A 362 0.50 -11.10 -13.26
CA ILE A 362 0.07 -10.34 -14.43
C ILE A 362 0.51 -11.05 -15.71
N LEU A 363 1.74 -11.53 -15.76
CA LEU A 363 2.31 -12.17 -16.94
C LEU A 363 1.50 -13.41 -17.36
N VAL A 364 1.21 -14.29 -16.42
CA VAL A 364 0.44 -15.53 -16.69
C VAL A 364 -1.04 -15.21 -16.90
N SER A 365 -1.62 -14.33 -16.09
CA SER A 365 -3.06 -14.09 -16.13
C SER A 365 -3.51 -13.17 -17.27
N ASN A 366 -2.69 -12.14 -17.60
CA ASN A 366 -3.11 -11.06 -18.48
C ASN A 366 -2.16 -10.83 -19.68
N GLY A 367 -1.04 -11.57 -19.75
CA GLY A 367 -0.09 -11.54 -20.85
C GLY A 367 0.97 -10.43 -20.78
N MET A 368 1.86 -10.44 -21.77
CA MET A 368 3.00 -9.50 -21.85
C MET A 368 2.59 -8.02 -21.95
N PRO A 369 1.57 -7.64 -22.76
CA PRO A 369 1.19 -6.22 -22.85
C PRO A 369 0.67 -5.65 -21.53
N ALA A 370 -0.15 -6.43 -20.77
CA ALA A 370 -0.59 -6.02 -19.44
C ALA A 370 0.61 -5.82 -18.49
N THR A 371 1.57 -6.73 -18.55
CA THR A 371 2.81 -6.65 -17.75
C THR A 371 3.58 -5.39 -18.09
N ALA A 372 3.78 -5.11 -19.37
CA ALA A 372 4.48 -3.91 -19.84
C ALA A 372 3.76 -2.61 -19.42
N LEU A 373 2.43 -2.58 -19.52
CA LEU A 373 1.61 -1.42 -19.13
C LEU A 373 1.65 -1.18 -17.60
N PHE A 374 1.51 -2.23 -16.80
CA PHE A 374 1.54 -2.13 -15.34
C PHE A 374 2.90 -1.64 -14.83
N PHE A 375 3.97 -2.31 -15.24
CA PHE A 375 5.33 -1.92 -14.82
C PHE A 375 5.79 -0.63 -15.49
N GLY A 376 5.38 -0.39 -16.73
CA GLY A 376 5.59 0.87 -17.42
C GLY A 376 5.01 2.06 -16.66
N TYR A 377 3.79 1.91 -16.11
CA TYR A 377 3.20 2.93 -15.24
C TYR A 377 4.00 3.15 -13.96
N LEU A 378 4.39 2.08 -13.25
CA LEU A 378 5.17 2.20 -12.01
C LEU A 378 6.55 2.83 -12.26
N LEU A 379 7.23 2.44 -13.35
CA LEU A 379 8.50 3.04 -13.77
C LEU A 379 8.34 4.51 -14.16
N PHE A 380 7.26 4.85 -14.86
CA PHE A 380 6.94 6.23 -15.18
C PHE A 380 6.69 7.06 -13.91
N ALA A 381 5.90 6.55 -12.96
CA ALA A 381 5.67 7.20 -11.68
C ALA A 381 6.98 7.40 -10.90
N THR A 382 7.83 6.38 -10.88
CA THR A 382 9.19 6.46 -10.30
C THR A 382 10.02 7.55 -10.97
N TRP A 383 10.01 7.60 -12.30
CA TRP A 383 10.74 8.63 -13.05
C TRP A 383 10.24 10.04 -12.74
N GLN A 384 8.92 10.26 -12.67
CA GLN A 384 8.34 11.56 -12.36
C GLN A 384 8.67 12.03 -10.94
N THR A 385 8.68 11.11 -9.98
CA THR A 385 8.88 11.43 -8.56
C THR A 385 10.35 11.46 -8.12
N ARG A 386 11.30 11.04 -8.99
CA ARG A 386 12.74 10.95 -8.65
C ARG A 386 13.38 12.27 -8.23
N ARG A 387 12.85 13.40 -8.68
CA ARG A 387 13.36 14.75 -8.40
C ARG A 387 12.61 15.45 -7.27
N SER A 388 11.77 14.74 -6.52
CA SER A 388 11.07 15.33 -5.38
C SER A 388 12.05 16.02 -4.43
N ARG A 389 11.70 17.25 -4.02
CA ARG A 389 12.54 18.09 -3.15
C ARG A 389 12.22 17.91 -1.68
N SER A 390 11.00 17.57 -1.33
CA SER A 390 10.58 17.35 0.06
C SER A 390 11.00 15.97 0.57
N SER A 391 10.99 15.82 1.89
CA SER A 391 11.20 14.54 2.53
C SER A 391 10.02 13.60 2.28
N LEU A 392 8.79 14.11 2.31
CA LEU A 392 7.59 13.33 2.00
C LEU A 392 7.66 12.75 0.59
N GLY A 393 7.93 13.58 -0.40
CA GLY A 393 8.02 13.13 -1.78
C GLY A 393 9.16 12.13 -2.00
N LEU A 394 10.31 12.27 -1.32
CA LEU A 394 11.38 11.27 -1.33
C LEU A 394 10.88 9.92 -0.82
N TRP A 395 10.26 9.90 0.36
CA TRP A 395 9.83 8.65 0.96
C TRP A 395 8.67 8.00 0.22
N CYS A 396 7.76 8.79 -0.35
CA CYS A 396 6.72 8.29 -1.25
C CYS A 396 7.30 7.69 -2.54
N HIS A 397 8.37 8.28 -3.11
CA HIS A 397 9.12 7.71 -4.22
C HIS A 397 9.75 6.35 -3.84
N VAL A 398 10.31 6.23 -2.61
CA VAL A 398 10.87 4.98 -2.11
C VAL A 398 9.80 3.89 -1.99
N VAL A 399 8.55 4.20 -1.62
CA VAL A 399 7.44 3.23 -1.62
C VAL A 399 7.27 2.58 -3.00
N VAL A 400 7.30 3.37 -4.07
CA VAL A 400 7.15 2.86 -5.45
C VAL A 400 8.33 1.98 -5.85
N LEU A 401 9.57 2.39 -5.50
CA LEU A 401 10.77 1.57 -5.74
C LEU A 401 10.69 0.22 -5.02
N VAL A 402 10.27 0.23 -3.75
CA VAL A 402 10.10 -1.00 -2.96
C VAL A 402 9.03 -1.90 -3.58
N ALA A 403 7.91 -1.35 -4.05
CA ALA A 403 6.87 -2.13 -4.72
C ALA A 403 7.37 -2.80 -6.00
N ILE A 404 8.14 -2.08 -6.83
CA ILE A 404 8.75 -2.64 -8.04
C ILE A 404 9.73 -3.76 -7.65
N PHE A 405 10.58 -3.52 -6.65
CA PHE A 405 11.55 -4.51 -6.16
C PHE A 405 10.88 -5.77 -5.62
N GLN A 406 9.77 -5.65 -4.90
CA GLN A 406 9.04 -6.78 -4.33
C GLN A 406 8.24 -7.58 -5.35
N SER A 407 7.85 -6.97 -6.47
CA SER A 407 6.90 -7.54 -7.42
C SER A 407 7.25 -8.90 -8.01
N PRO A 408 8.53 -9.30 -8.21
CA PRO A 408 8.87 -10.66 -8.62
C PRO A 408 8.68 -11.72 -7.52
N PHE A 409 8.62 -11.29 -6.25
CA PHE A 409 8.65 -12.17 -5.09
C PHE A 409 7.34 -12.16 -4.29
N TYR A 410 6.57 -11.06 -4.35
CA TYR A 410 5.32 -10.84 -3.61
C TYR A 410 4.21 -10.39 -4.54
N GLY A 411 2.98 -10.79 -4.22
CA GLY A 411 1.79 -10.13 -4.74
C GLY A 411 1.71 -8.69 -4.20
N LEU A 412 1.19 -7.78 -5.00
CA LEU A 412 0.91 -6.41 -4.58
C LEU A 412 -0.60 -6.18 -4.33
N LEU A 413 -1.44 -7.18 -4.54
CA LEU A 413 -2.85 -7.19 -4.17
C LEU A 413 -2.95 -7.56 -2.67
N ALA A 414 -3.88 -7.14 -1.90
CA ALA A 414 -4.88 -6.13 -2.06
C ALA A 414 -4.41 -4.79 -1.49
N SER A 415 -3.93 -4.76 -0.21
CA SER A 415 -3.50 -3.56 0.51
C SER A 415 -2.32 -2.85 -0.15
N GLN A 416 -1.32 -3.61 -0.56
CA GLN A 416 -0.03 -3.09 -1.02
C GLN A 416 -0.18 -2.15 -2.22
N LEU A 417 -0.96 -2.53 -3.24
CA LEU A 417 -1.16 -1.70 -4.43
C LEU A 417 -1.87 -0.39 -4.09
N HIS A 418 -2.83 -0.41 -3.16
CA HIS A 418 -3.52 0.78 -2.70
C HIS A 418 -2.57 1.74 -1.98
N LEU A 419 -1.66 1.22 -1.12
CA LEU A 419 -0.62 2.02 -0.46
C LEU A 419 0.32 2.67 -1.48
N VAL A 420 0.70 1.94 -2.54
CA VAL A 420 1.51 2.46 -3.64
C VAL A 420 0.82 3.62 -4.35
N PHE A 421 -0.46 3.49 -4.68
CA PHE A 421 -1.21 4.58 -5.32
C PHE A 421 -1.38 5.81 -4.41
N VAL A 422 -1.56 5.61 -3.10
CA VAL A 422 -1.55 6.72 -2.14
C VAL A 422 -0.18 7.40 -2.10
N ALA A 423 0.92 6.63 -2.11
CA ALA A 423 2.27 7.19 -2.17
C ALA A 423 2.50 8.00 -3.45
N ILE A 424 2.10 7.47 -4.62
CA ILE A 424 2.18 8.19 -5.89
C ILE A 424 1.39 9.51 -5.82
N ALA A 425 0.18 9.47 -5.27
CA ALA A 425 -0.67 10.66 -5.12
C ALA A 425 -0.02 11.72 -4.23
N LEU A 426 0.55 11.33 -3.09
CA LEU A 426 1.27 12.26 -2.19
C LEU A 426 2.51 12.84 -2.87
N ALA A 427 3.29 12.02 -3.58
CA ALA A 427 4.48 12.48 -4.30
C ALA A 427 4.14 13.47 -5.42
N TYR A 428 3.03 13.25 -6.13
CA TYR A 428 2.56 14.19 -7.15
C TYR A 428 1.98 15.48 -6.55
N ARG A 429 1.28 15.38 -5.41
CA ARG A 429 0.83 16.58 -4.66
C ARG A 429 2.00 17.43 -4.22
N ASP A 430 3.09 16.80 -3.76
CA ASP A 430 4.31 17.47 -3.33
C ASP A 430 5.02 18.21 -4.48
N ALA A 431 4.93 17.66 -5.69
CA ALA A 431 5.54 18.26 -6.88
C ALA A 431 4.74 19.47 -7.44
N ILE A 432 3.49 19.66 -7.04
CA ILE A 432 2.67 20.80 -7.42
C ILE A 432 2.85 21.88 -6.34
N PRO A 433 3.48 23.03 -6.64
CA PRO A 433 3.51 24.17 -5.73
C PRO A 433 2.08 24.52 -5.31
N ASP A 434 1.88 24.92 -4.06
CA ASP A 434 0.60 25.48 -3.62
C ASP A 434 0.31 26.66 -4.57
N GLY A 435 -0.59 26.43 -5.52
CA GLY A 435 -1.06 27.48 -6.41
C GLY A 435 -1.62 28.63 -5.57
N PRO A 436 -1.65 29.85 -6.06
CA PRO A 436 -2.23 30.98 -5.33
C PRO A 436 -3.59 30.54 -4.78
N ALA A 437 -3.79 30.76 -3.48
CA ALA A 437 -5.01 30.36 -2.80
C ALA A 437 -6.23 30.73 -3.65
N PRO A 438 -7.20 29.83 -3.87
CA PRO A 438 -8.31 30.06 -4.79
C PRO A 438 -9.06 31.36 -4.54
N VAL A 439 -9.02 31.88 -3.31
CA VAL A 439 -9.62 33.17 -2.92
C VAL A 439 -8.96 34.38 -3.62
N ARG A 440 -7.63 34.38 -3.84
CA ARG A 440 -6.95 35.47 -4.54
C ARG A 440 -7.20 35.44 -6.05
N ALA A 441 -7.33 34.26 -6.65
CA ALA A 441 -7.64 34.14 -8.08
C ALA A 441 -9.09 34.52 -8.38
N GLU A 442 -10.05 34.27 -7.50
CA GLU A 442 -11.44 34.72 -7.63
C GLU A 442 -11.58 36.24 -7.41
N LEU A 443 -10.88 36.81 -6.43
CA LEU A 443 -10.87 38.27 -6.21
C LEU A 443 -10.17 39.01 -7.38
N ALA A 444 -9.12 38.46 -7.96
CA ALA A 444 -8.46 39.01 -9.13
C ALA A 444 -9.35 38.91 -10.40
N ARG A 445 -10.17 37.88 -10.52
CA ARG A 445 -11.14 37.73 -11.64
C ARG A 445 -12.42 38.56 -11.43
N ALA A 446 -12.77 38.86 -10.17
CA ALA A 446 -13.94 39.66 -9.83
C ALA A 446 -13.70 41.18 -9.90
N GLY A 447 -12.51 41.63 -10.35
CA GLY A 447 -12.23 43.06 -10.54
C GLY A 447 -12.24 43.89 -9.25
N GLY A 448 -12.11 43.28 -8.09
CA GLY A 448 -12.04 44.00 -6.81
C GLY A 448 -10.73 44.80 -6.68
N PRO A 449 -10.79 46.07 -6.12
CA PRO A 449 -9.61 46.90 -5.98
C PRO A 449 -8.58 46.22 -5.04
N ALA A 450 -7.33 46.31 -5.41
CA ALA A 450 -6.23 45.83 -4.57
C ALA A 450 -6.26 46.50 -3.22
N PRO A 451 -6.09 45.79 -2.08
CA PRO A 451 -5.97 46.42 -0.78
C PRO A 451 -4.74 47.31 -0.81
N GLY A 452 -4.91 48.59 -0.55
CA GLY A 452 -3.85 49.59 -0.44
C GLY A 452 -2.85 49.20 0.66
N PRO A 453 -1.63 49.75 0.61
CA PRO A 453 -0.59 49.48 1.62
C PRO A 453 -1.08 49.95 2.98
N LEU A 454 -0.97 49.08 3.99
CA LEU A 454 -1.20 49.45 5.38
C LEU A 454 -0.18 50.52 5.76
N VAL A 455 -0.66 51.77 5.93
CA VAL A 455 0.13 52.85 6.51
C VAL A 455 0.33 52.50 7.99
N GLY A 456 1.56 52.26 8.37
CA GLY A 456 1.93 52.09 9.77
C GLY A 456 1.69 53.38 10.54
N VAL A 457 0.87 53.30 11.61
CA VAL A 457 0.81 54.32 12.61
C VAL A 457 1.81 53.90 13.71
N GLY A 458 2.74 54.82 14.00
CA GLY A 458 3.83 54.69 14.91
C GLY A 458 3.45 54.51 16.38
#